data_c24b5b6b2f05e2bdfcfbfbae4a1f5342
#
_entry.id   c24b5b6b2f05e2bdfcfbfbae4a1f5342
#
_cell.length_a   1.000
_cell.length_b   1.000
_cell.length_c   1.000
_cell.angle_alpha   90.00
_cell.angle_beta   90.00
_cell.angle_gamma   90.00
#
_symmetry.space_group_name_H-M   'P 1'
#
loop_
_entity.id
_entity.type
_entity.pdbx_description
1 polymer ?
#
loop_
_entity_poly.entity_id
_entity_poly.type
_entity_poly.pdbx_seq_one_letter_code
_entity_poly.pdbx_strand_id
1 'polypeptide(L)'
;MGFETMPNNDLAILILAAGKGTRLKSSQAKVLHRAGGRTLVEQIVRACDPLKVRETVVVVGHQAEQVATVVEPLGATTILQQPQNGTGHAMQVAKRALGRAKFAVVLPGDAPLVRTETLKALIATHHNGIAAATILSAVLADPAGYGRILRKSETMVSAIVEESQLTDEQREINEINSAIYCFTLEKLWPALAQVKPNNKHRELYLTDAIAALNAKGETVLAQVAPDSREVLGCNTRADLAEVDRVFRERKRNALMDDGVTIQLPETVLIDPEVTAGEDTIIEPSVQLLGKTKIGARCTIRTGSVLTDAILGDEVTVEPHCVVARSRLDDRVIIGPFARLRPDNHLKAGARIGNFVELKKSTIGEGTKAMHLSYLGDAKVGTKSNIGAGTITCNYDGFHKYPTSIGNKVFIGSDTALVAPVRVGDGAYIAAGSTITENVPADGLGIARGRQVNKPGWAAKKRRELTAEEKPKKSSRRRNRKARRGTKKHR
;
A
#
# COMPACT_ATOMS: atom_id res chain seq x y z
N MET A 1 -31.10 -19.96 11.95
CA MET A 1 -31.12 -19.97 13.43
C MET A 1 -30.27 -18.80 13.87
N GLY A 2 -30.87 -17.78 14.49
CA GLY A 2 -30.15 -16.60 14.95
C GLY A 2 -29.17 -16.98 16.06
N PHE A 3 -27.90 -16.66 15.87
CA PHE A 3 -26.91 -16.74 16.93
C PHE A 3 -27.26 -15.66 17.96
N GLU A 4 -27.73 -16.07 19.15
CA GLU A 4 -27.74 -15.15 20.29
C GLU A 4 -26.33 -14.66 20.51
N THR A 5 -26.09 -13.39 20.19
CA THR A 5 -24.82 -12.72 20.43
C THR A 5 -24.64 -12.61 21.94
N MET A 6 -23.58 -13.24 22.46
CA MET A 6 -23.15 -13.04 23.84
C MET A 6 -23.08 -11.54 24.16
N PRO A 7 -23.39 -11.12 25.39
CA PRO A 7 -23.08 -9.77 25.83
C PRO A 7 -21.55 -9.59 25.78
N ASN A 8 -21.06 -8.77 24.85
CA ASN A 8 -19.64 -8.52 24.59
C ASN A 8 -18.88 -7.92 25.82
N ASN A 9 -19.59 -7.62 26.89
CA ASN A 9 -19.04 -7.10 28.12
C ASN A 9 -18.22 -8.11 28.96
N ASP A 10 -18.34 -9.40 28.70
CA ASP A 10 -17.62 -10.46 29.42
C ASP A 10 -16.38 -10.97 28.66
N LEU A 11 -16.16 -10.49 27.42
CA LEU A 11 -15.05 -10.89 26.56
C LEU A 11 -13.99 -9.80 26.43
N ALA A 12 -12.72 -10.19 26.51
CA ALA A 12 -11.57 -9.35 26.19
C ALA A 12 -10.72 -9.97 25.07
N ILE A 13 -9.97 -9.14 24.38
CA ILE A 13 -8.94 -9.56 23.42
C ILE A 13 -7.56 -9.28 24.01
N LEU A 14 -6.64 -10.23 23.88
CA LEU A 14 -5.24 -10.07 24.24
C LEU A 14 -4.34 -10.39 23.04
N ILE A 15 -3.58 -9.41 22.59
CA ILE A 15 -2.63 -9.56 21.49
C ILE A 15 -1.21 -9.58 22.02
N LEU A 16 -0.47 -10.65 21.75
CA LEU A 16 0.90 -10.86 22.23
C LEU A 16 1.91 -10.28 21.23
N ALA A 17 2.37 -9.05 21.44
CA ALA A 17 3.18 -8.27 20.51
C ALA A 17 4.57 -7.86 21.06
N ALA A 18 5.04 -8.50 22.17
CA ALA A 18 6.27 -8.10 22.85
C ALA A 18 7.57 -8.61 22.20
N GLY A 19 7.51 -9.63 21.32
CA GLY A 19 8.66 -10.33 20.77
C GLY A 19 9.54 -9.47 19.85
N LYS A 20 10.87 -9.71 19.89
CA LYS A 20 11.86 -8.98 19.07
C LYS A 20 11.84 -9.35 17.58
N GLY A 21 11.44 -10.57 17.22
CA GLY A 21 11.36 -11.02 15.82
C GLY A 21 12.70 -11.09 15.08
N THR A 22 13.72 -11.61 15.72
CA THR A 22 15.12 -11.64 15.22
C THR A 22 15.28 -12.31 13.85
N ARG A 23 14.42 -13.28 13.49
CA ARG A 23 14.43 -13.98 12.20
C ARG A 23 14.10 -13.08 10.99
N LEU A 24 13.43 -11.96 11.18
CA LEU A 24 13.17 -10.96 10.12
C LEU A 24 14.43 -10.15 9.74
N LYS A 25 15.53 -10.25 10.54
CA LYS A 25 16.78 -9.50 10.31
C LYS A 25 16.51 -8.01 10.10
N SER A 26 15.74 -7.40 11.00
CA SER A 26 15.31 -6.00 10.94
C SER A 26 15.52 -5.31 12.27
N SER A 27 15.83 -4.01 12.24
CA SER A 27 15.82 -3.14 13.43
C SER A 27 14.41 -2.78 13.87
N GLN A 28 13.42 -2.91 12.98
CA GLN A 28 12.01 -2.65 13.26
C GLN A 28 11.39 -3.85 13.98
N ALA A 29 10.54 -3.59 14.98
CA ALA A 29 9.78 -4.62 15.66
C ALA A 29 8.96 -5.43 14.66
N LYS A 30 8.91 -6.75 14.83
CA LYS A 30 8.24 -7.70 13.95
C LYS A 30 6.83 -7.26 13.58
N VAL A 31 6.05 -6.87 14.56
CA VAL A 31 4.62 -6.52 14.45
C VAL A 31 4.36 -5.19 13.73
N LEU A 32 5.40 -4.37 13.53
CA LEU A 32 5.33 -3.11 12.80
C LEU A 32 5.61 -3.26 11.30
N HIS A 33 6.07 -4.43 10.84
CA HIS A 33 6.18 -4.69 9.40
C HIS A 33 4.82 -4.64 8.74
N ARG A 34 4.78 -4.25 7.46
CA ARG A 34 3.52 -4.02 6.73
C ARG A 34 3.23 -5.18 5.78
N ALA A 35 1.95 -5.57 5.75
CA ALA A 35 1.38 -6.50 4.80
C ALA A 35 -0.03 -6.02 4.42
N GLY A 36 -0.40 -6.08 3.16
CA GLY A 36 -1.68 -5.55 2.69
C GLY A 36 -1.88 -4.06 2.99
N GLY A 37 -0.79 -3.25 2.96
CA GLY A 37 -0.86 -1.81 3.20
C GLY A 37 -0.86 -1.36 4.67
N ARG A 38 -1.00 -2.27 5.66
CA ARG A 38 -1.06 -1.98 7.11
C ARG A 38 -0.02 -2.76 7.89
N THR A 39 0.28 -2.35 9.13
CA THR A 39 1.18 -3.13 9.99
C THR A 39 0.51 -4.44 10.43
N LEU A 40 1.32 -5.46 10.76
CA LEU A 40 0.77 -6.76 11.17
C LEU A 40 -0.14 -6.62 12.39
N VAL A 41 0.28 -5.86 13.41
CA VAL A 41 -0.53 -5.64 14.62
C VAL A 41 -1.80 -4.84 14.31
N GLU A 42 -1.76 -3.87 13.40
CA GLU A 42 -2.95 -3.13 12.97
C GLU A 42 -3.98 -4.06 12.32
N GLN A 43 -3.53 -4.99 11.45
CA GLN A 43 -4.42 -5.98 10.83
C GLN A 43 -5.16 -6.81 11.89
N ILE A 44 -4.46 -7.26 12.93
CA ILE A 44 -5.06 -8.08 14.01
C ILE A 44 -6.07 -7.26 14.81
N VAL A 45 -5.72 -6.04 15.24
CA VAL A 45 -6.63 -5.17 15.98
C VAL A 45 -7.91 -4.91 15.17
N ARG A 46 -7.77 -4.63 13.87
CA ARG A 46 -8.92 -4.42 12.97
C ARG A 46 -9.77 -5.68 12.76
N ALA A 47 -9.17 -6.86 12.73
CA ALA A 47 -9.92 -8.12 12.67
C ALA A 47 -10.74 -8.36 13.94
N CYS A 48 -10.31 -7.83 15.08
CA CYS A 48 -11.00 -7.94 16.36
C CYS A 48 -12.08 -6.86 16.57
N ASP A 49 -11.98 -5.68 15.93
CA ASP A 49 -12.91 -4.55 16.16
C ASP A 49 -14.41 -4.90 15.99
N PRO A 50 -14.83 -5.69 14.96
CA PRO A 50 -16.23 -6.05 14.80
C PRO A 50 -16.79 -6.99 15.89
N LEU A 51 -15.93 -7.55 16.74
CA LEU A 51 -16.36 -8.36 17.90
C LEU A 51 -16.97 -7.48 19.01
N LYS A 52 -16.71 -6.18 19.00
CA LYS A 52 -17.22 -5.20 19.99
C LYS A 52 -17.01 -5.65 21.43
N VAL A 53 -15.78 -6.10 21.72
CA VAL A 53 -15.40 -6.59 23.05
C VAL A 53 -15.25 -5.46 24.06
N ARG A 54 -15.22 -5.83 25.34
CA ARG A 54 -15.02 -4.89 26.44
C ARG A 54 -13.66 -4.19 26.37
N GLU A 55 -12.58 -4.95 26.15
CA GLU A 55 -11.21 -4.45 26.15
C GLU A 55 -10.40 -5.16 25.08
N THR A 56 -9.60 -4.41 24.36
CA THR A 56 -8.54 -4.94 23.50
C THR A 56 -7.19 -4.52 24.09
N VAL A 57 -6.43 -5.50 24.58
CA VAL A 57 -5.15 -5.30 25.23
C VAL A 57 -4.04 -5.80 24.33
N VAL A 58 -3.00 -4.99 24.10
CA VAL A 58 -1.80 -5.37 23.34
C VAL A 58 -0.61 -5.41 24.27
N VAL A 59 -0.03 -6.59 24.47
CA VAL A 59 1.20 -6.73 25.26
C VAL A 59 2.39 -6.37 24.39
N VAL A 60 3.07 -5.29 24.75
CA VAL A 60 4.19 -4.72 24.01
C VAL A 60 5.52 -4.93 24.74
N GLY A 61 6.63 -4.86 24.03
CA GLY A 61 7.97 -5.03 24.60
C GLY A 61 9.01 -4.28 23.76
N HIS A 62 9.57 -4.92 22.74
CA HIS A 62 10.50 -4.24 21.85
C HIS A 62 9.79 -3.14 21.04
N GLN A 63 10.34 -1.91 21.06
CA GLN A 63 9.74 -0.72 20.45
C GLN A 63 8.29 -0.46 20.89
N ALA A 64 8.04 -0.57 22.20
CA ALA A 64 6.70 -0.45 22.78
C ALA A 64 5.99 0.85 22.38
N GLU A 65 6.68 1.99 22.41
CA GLU A 65 6.10 3.29 22.03
C GLU A 65 5.63 3.35 20.58
N GLN A 66 6.44 2.79 19.65
CA GLN A 66 6.07 2.76 18.23
C GLN A 66 4.87 1.84 18.00
N VAL A 67 4.77 0.72 18.70
CA VAL A 67 3.59 -0.15 18.65
C VAL A 67 2.37 0.56 19.22
N ALA A 68 2.51 1.24 20.37
CA ALA A 68 1.44 2.01 20.99
C ALA A 68 0.86 3.09 20.05
N THR A 69 1.74 3.85 19.37
CA THR A 69 1.33 4.86 18.36
C THR A 69 0.45 4.28 17.26
N VAL A 70 0.59 2.99 16.93
CA VAL A 70 -0.22 2.33 15.90
C VAL A 70 -1.56 1.84 16.47
N VAL A 71 -1.57 1.24 17.68
CA VAL A 71 -2.74 0.49 18.16
C VAL A 71 -3.67 1.31 19.06
N GLU A 72 -3.16 2.29 19.78
CA GLU A 72 -3.98 3.12 20.68
C GLU A 72 -5.01 3.99 19.94
N PRO A 73 -4.72 4.58 18.76
CA PRO A 73 -5.73 5.25 17.95
C PRO A 73 -6.86 4.34 17.45
N LEU A 74 -6.66 3.02 17.50
CA LEU A 74 -7.67 2.00 17.17
C LEU A 74 -8.48 1.53 18.38
N GLY A 75 -8.28 2.16 19.54
CA GLY A 75 -9.00 1.84 20.78
C GLY A 75 -8.38 0.70 21.61
N ALA A 76 -7.17 0.24 21.29
CA ALA A 76 -6.48 -0.77 22.10
C ALA A 76 -5.68 -0.13 23.24
N THR A 77 -5.58 -0.85 24.37
CA THR A 77 -4.73 -0.48 25.49
C THR A 77 -3.41 -1.24 25.43
N THR A 78 -2.28 -0.58 25.67
CA THR A 78 -0.96 -1.23 25.67
C THR A 78 -0.46 -1.55 27.07
N ILE A 79 0.18 -2.71 27.24
CA ILE A 79 0.80 -3.16 28.49
C ILE A 79 2.23 -3.61 28.21
N LEU A 80 3.20 -3.04 28.96
CA LEU A 80 4.60 -3.39 28.79
C LEU A 80 4.93 -4.73 29.46
N GLN A 81 5.52 -5.65 28.72
CA GLN A 81 6.13 -6.87 29.22
C GLN A 81 7.65 -6.69 29.39
N GLN A 82 8.11 -6.61 30.62
CA GLN A 82 9.54 -6.52 30.93
C GLN A 82 9.84 -7.28 32.23
N PRO A 83 10.78 -8.27 32.21
CA PRO A 83 11.43 -8.85 31.03
C PRO A 83 10.47 -9.70 30.17
N GLN A 84 10.89 -10.05 28.96
CA GLN A 84 10.10 -10.88 28.01
C GLN A 84 10.30 -12.37 28.32
N ASN A 85 9.56 -12.92 29.30
CA ASN A 85 9.74 -14.28 29.82
C ASN A 85 8.69 -15.27 29.24
N GLY A 86 8.32 -15.14 27.96
CA GLY A 86 7.42 -16.04 27.27
C GLY A 86 5.95 -15.61 27.27
N THR A 87 5.11 -16.40 26.57
CA THR A 87 3.69 -16.09 26.31
C THR A 87 2.81 -16.22 27.56
N GLY A 88 3.12 -17.13 28.47
CA GLY A 88 2.45 -17.24 29.77
C GLY A 88 2.71 -16.03 30.65
N HIS A 89 3.94 -15.50 30.67
CA HIS A 89 4.27 -14.28 31.38
C HIS A 89 3.54 -13.06 30.76
N ALA A 90 3.44 -12.99 29.43
CA ALA A 90 2.64 -11.94 28.77
C ALA A 90 1.18 -11.96 29.22
N MET A 91 0.59 -13.15 29.36
CA MET A 91 -0.76 -13.30 29.91
C MET A 91 -0.84 -12.83 31.38
N GLN A 92 0.17 -13.14 32.20
CA GLN A 92 0.19 -12.71 33.62
C GLN A 92 0.26 -11.18 33.77
N VAL A 93 1.10 -10.48 32.99
CA VAL A 93 1.20 -9.01 33.06
C VAL A 93 -0.08 -8.33 32.59
N ALA A 94 -0.83 -8.93 31.67
CA ALA A 94 -2.09 -8.42 31.17
C ALA A 94 -3.27 -8.64 32.13
N LYS A 95 -3.12 -9.48 33.18
CA LYS A 95 -4.22 -9.88 34.07
C LYS A 95 -5.04 -8.70 34.59
N ARG A 96 -4.38 -7.61 35.02
CA ARG A 96 -5.07 -6.44 35.56
C ARG A 96 -5.83 -5.67 34.49
N ALA A 97 -5.28 -5.57 33.27
CA ALA A 97 -5.91 -4.87 32.15
C ALA A 97 -7.11 -5.63 31.58
N LEU A 98 -7.10 -6.97 31.64
CA LEU A 98 -8.26 -7.79 31.26
C LEU A 98 -9.46 -7.59 32.20
N GLY A 99 -9.22 -7.00 33.35
CA GLY A 99 -10.24 -6.48 34.27
C GLY A 99 -11.23 -7.54 34.76
N ARG A 100 -12.54 -7.30 34.50
CA ARG A 100 -13.64 -8.19 34.92
C ARG A 100 -14.11 -9.11 33.78
N ALA A 101 -13.36 -9.23 32.69
CA ALA A 101 -13.72 -10.16 31.62
C ALA A 101 -13.76 -11.59 32.17
N LYS A 102 -14.73 -12.37 31.73
CA LYS A 102 -14.85 -13.80 32.05
C LYS A 102 -14.05 -14.65 31.05
N PHE A 103 -13.99 -14.16 29.81
CA PHE A 103 -13.35 -14.83 28.70
C PHE A 103 -12.29 -13.94 28.06
N ALA A 104 -11.25 -14.56 27.50
CA ALA A 104 -10.27 -13.85 26.70
C ALA A 104 -9.92 -14.63 25.42
N VAL A 105 -9.95 -13.95 24.29
CA VAL A 105 -9.31 -14.44 23.06
C VAL A 105 -7.89 -13.93 23.06
N VAL A 106 -6.93 -14.85 22.96
CA VAL A 106 -5.49 -14.56 22.92
C VAL A 106 -4.98 -14.81 21.52
N LEU A 107 -4.30 -13.82 20.94
CA LEU A 107 -3.74 -13.88 19.58
C LEU A 107 -2.24 -13.55 19.58
N PRO A 108 -1.43 -14.24 18.77
CA PRO A 108 -0.06 -13.82 18.53
C PRO A 108 -0.05 -12.58 17.62
N GLY A 109 0.79 -11.60 17.93
CA GLY A 109 0.88 -10.33 17.20
C GLY A 109 1.47 -10.45 15.78
N ASP A 110 1.81 -11.65 15.37
CA ASP A 110 2.43 -11.97 14.07
C ASP A 110 1.61 -12.91 13.19
N ALA A 111 0.36 -13.25 13.58
CA ALA A 111 -0.59 -14.01 12.76
C ALA A 111 -1.74 -13.11 12.27
N PRO A 112 -1.50 -12.18 11.33
CA PRO A 112 -2.43 -11.11 11.00
C PRO A 112 -3.57 -11.55 10.07
N LEU A 113 -3.53 -12.76 9.51
CA LEU A 113 -4.48 -13.24 8.50
C LEU A 113 -5.79 -13.77 9.08
N VAL A 114 -5.90 -13.87 10.42
CA VAL A 114 -7.12 -14.33 11.09
C VAL A 114 -8.31 -13.43 10.72
N ARG A 115 -9.47 -14.05 10.46
CA ARG A 115 -10.71 -13.33 10.10
C ARG A 115 -11.63 -13.18 11.31
N THR A 116 -12.42 -12.12 11.30
CA THR A 116 -13.46 -11.88 12.32
C THR A 116 -14.43 -13.05 12.44
N GLU A 117 -14.85 -13.65 11.32
CA GLU A 117 -15.78 -14.76 11.26
C GLU A 117 -15.21 -16.01 11.96
N THR A 118 -13.91 -16.26 11.76
CA THR A 118 -13.19 -17.36 12.40
C THR A 118 -13.09 -17.15 13.92
N LEU A 119 -12.83 -15.91 14.34
CA LEU A 119 -12.83 -15.56 15.77
C LEU A 119 -14.23 -15.69 16.39
N LYS A 120 -15.28 -15.28 15.70
CA LYS A 120 -16.67 -15.48 16.15
C LYS A 120 -16.99 -16.96 16.32
N ALA A 121 -16.62 -17.79 15.37
CA ALA A 121 -16.82 -19.23 15.44
C ALA A 121 -16.04 -19.86 16.61
N LEU A 122 -14.77 -19.45 16.84
CA LEU A 122 -13.96 -19.90 17.97
C LEU A 122 -14.63 -19.57 19.32
N ILE A 123 -15.13 -18.35 19.46
CA ILE A 123 -15.84 -17.89 20.66
C ILE A 123 -17.13 -18.69 20.88
N ALA A 124 -17.90 -18.92 19.81
CA ALA A 124 -19.12 -19.71 19.87
C ALA A 124 -18.84 -21.17 20.28
N THR A 125 -17.83 -21.81 19.69
CA THR A 125 -17.39 -23.17 20.08
C THR A 125 -16.98 -23.22 21.54
N HIS A 126 -16.23 -22.24 22.01
CA HIS A 126 -15.80 -22.15 23.40
C HIS A 126 -16.98 -22.05 24.37
N HIS A 127 -17.94 -21.19 24.07
CA HIS A 127 -19.11 -20.97 24.91
C HIS A 127 -20.03 -22.20 24.95
N ASN A 128 -20.39 -22.73 23.77
CA ASN A 128 -21.32 -23.86 23.64
C ASN A 128 -20.74 -25.15 24.30
N GLY A 129 -19.41 -25.30 24.25
CA GLY A 129 -18.72 -26.44 24.87
C GLY A 129 -18.40 -26.24 26.36
N ILE A 130 -18.76 -25.11 26.97
CA ILE A 130 -18.43 -24.74 28.38
C ILE A 130 -16.95 -25.02 28.66
N ALA A 131 -16.10 -24.67 27.69
CA ALA A 131 -14.71 -25.05 27.71
C ALA A 131 -13.85 -24.19 28.68
N ALA A 132 -12.79 -24.76 29.22
CA ALA A 132 -11.76 -23.99 29.91
C ALA A 132 -10.79 -23.31 28.94
N ALA A 133 -10.56 -23.99 27.80
CA ALA A 133 -9.79 -23.45 26.67
C ALA A 133 -10.34 -24.02 25.37
N THR A 134 -10.33 -23.20 24.30
CA THR A 134 -10.56 -23.63 22.94
C THR A 134 -9.42 -23.12 22.07
N ILE A 135 -8.78 -24.00 21.32
CA ILE A 135 -7.64 -23.72 20.47
C ILE A 135 -8.13 -23.57 19.04
N LEU A 136 -7.74 -22.51 18.36
CA LEU A 136 -7.86 -22.47 16.90
C LEU A 136 -6.70 -23.31 16.33
N SER A 137 -6.99 -24.42 15.69
CA SER A 137 -6.00 -25.27 15.02
C SER A 137 -6.08 -25.10 13.50
N ALA A 138 -5.12 -25.65 12.79
CA ALA A 138 -5.16 -25.75 11.33
C ALA A 138 -4.47 -27.02 10.86
N VAL A 139 -4.90 -27.56 9.73
CA VAL A 139 -4.25 -28.68 9.06
C VAL A 139 -3.36 -28.12 7.95
N LEU A 140 -2.05 -28.35 8.05
CA LEU A 140 -1.07 -27.90 7.08
C LEU A 140 -0.48 -29.08 6.31
N ALA A 141 -0.19 -28.86 5.02
CA ALA A 141 0.53 -29.86 4.23
C ALA A 141 1.99 -30.04 4.71
N ASP A 142 2.62 -28.96 5.18
CA ASP A 142 3.91 -28.97 5.86
C ASP A 142 3.75 -28.29 7.23
N PRO A 143 3.66 -29.08 8.31
CA PRO A 143 3.48 -28.58 9.66
C PRO A 143 4.79 -28.26 10.38
N ALA A 144 5.95 -28.32 9.72
CA ALA A 144 7.26 -28.09 10.31
C ALA A 144 7.35 -26.74 11.03
N GLY A 145 7.95 -26.72 12.22
CA GLY A 145 8.12 -25.51 13.03
C GLY A 145 6.93 -25.14 13.91
N TYR A 146 5.84 -25.90 13.88
CA TYR A 146 4.67 -25.71 14.73
C TYR A 146 4.52 -26.80 15.78
N GLY A 147 3.92 -26.50 16.93
CA GLY A 147 3.44 -27.50 17.88
C GLY A 147 2.29 -28.30 17.29
N ARG A 148 2.19 -29.57 17.67
CA ARG A 148 1.11 -30.48 17.20
C ARG A 148 -0.03 -30.57 18.20
N ILE A 149 -1.25 -30.68 17.69
CA ILE A 149 -2.45 -30.94 18.49
C ILE A 149 -2.65 -32.46 18.61
N LEU A 150 -2.56 -32.96 19.83
CA LEU A 150 -2.95 -34.36 20.14
C LEU A 150 -4.40 -34.36 20.56
N ARG A 151 -5.24 -35.11 19.86
CA ARG A 151 -6.69 -35.19 20.14
C ARG A 151 -7.01 -36.38 21.02
N LYS A 152 -7.96 -36.20 21.94
CA LYS A 152 -8.59 -37.25 22.73
C LYS A 152 -9.87 -37.75 22.05
N SER A 153 -10.57 -36.89 21.32
CA SER A 153 -11.72 -37.18 20.49
C SER A 153 -11.75 -36.20 19.32
N GLU A 154 -12.79 -36.24 18.48
CA GLU A 154 -12.97 -35.30 17.34
C GLU A 154 -12.85 -33.83 17.73
N THR A 155 -13.36 -33.47 18.91
CA THR A 155 -13.35 -32.05 19.37
C THR A 155 -12.41 -31.80 20.53
N MET A 156 -12.08 -32.81 21.36
CA MET A 156 -11.30 -32.64 22.57
C MET A 156 -9.80 -32.80 22.34
N VAL A 157 -9.02 -31.94 22.97
CA VAL A 157 -7.54 -31.97 22.93
C VAL A 157 -6.99 -32.67 24.17
N SER A 158 -6.06 -33.59 23.98
CA SER A 158 -5.32 -34.24 25.07
C SER A 158 -4.03 -33.48 25.40
N ALA A 159 -3.31 -32.96 24.41
CA ALA A 159 -2.07 -32.19 24.61
C ALA A 159 -1.73 -31.32 23.40
N ILE A 160 -0.89 -30.31 23.64
CA ILE A 160 -0.09 -29.64 22.62
C ILE A 160 1.35 -30.05 22.84
N VAL A 161 2.03 -30.56 21.81
CA VAL A 161 3.44 -30.96 21.87
C VAL A 161 4.23 -30.02 20.96
N GLU A 162 5.20 -29.32 21.53
CA GLU A 162 6.07 -28.42 20.79
C GLU A 162 6.98 -29.16 19.80
N GLU A 163 7.31 -28.56 18.66
CA GLU A 163 8.12 -29.16 17.58
C GLU A 163 9.39 -29.87 18.09
N SER A 164 10.09 -29.26 19.05
CA SER A 164 11.35 -29.79 19.62
C SER A 164 11.19 -31.02 20.53
N GLN A 165 9.95 -31.38 20.86
CA GLN A 165 9.61 -32.49 21.80
C GLN A 165 8.83 -33.60 21.09
N LEU A 166 8.57 -33.48 19.79
CA LEU A 166 7.81 -34.47 19.02
C LEU A 166 8.56 -35.81 18.90
N THR A 167 7.85 -36.90 19.10
CA THR A 167 8.26 -38.23 18.65
C THR A 167 8.10 -38.35 17.13
N ASP A 168 8.71 -39.38 16.53
CA ASP A 168 8.60 -39.59 15.08
C ASP A 168 7.14 -39.82 14.66
N GLU A 169 6.34 -40.55 15.44
CA GLU A 169 4.91 -40.75 15.19
C GLU A 169 4.11 -39.44 15.28
N GLN A 170 4.46 -38.56 16.22
CA GLN A 170 3.78 -37.26 16.38
C GLN A 170 4.13 -36.29 15.27
N ARG A 171 5.25 -36.44 14.58
CA ARG A 171 5.64 -35.61 13.41
C ARG A 171 4.70 -35.82 12.22
N GLU A 172 4.09 -36.99 12.10
CA GLU A 172 3.12 -37.31 11.04
C GLU A 172 1.78 -36.58 11.23
N ILE A 173 1.55 -35.95 12.39
CA ILE A 173 0.33 -35.16 12.66
C ILE A 173 0.42 -33.85 11.94
N ASN A 174 -0.54 -33.56 11.05
CA ASN A 174 -0.61 -32.34 10.27
C ASN A 174 -1.43 -31.23 10.94
N GLU A 175 -2.12 -31.51 12.06
CA GLU A 175 -2.85 -30.52 12.81
C GLU A 175 -1.94 -29.77 13.77
N ILE A 176 -1.86 -28.44 13.58
CA ILE A 176 -0.95 -27.57 14.29
C ILE A 176 -1.65 -26.67 15.31
N ASN A 177 -0.91 -26.27 16.32
CA ASN A 177 -1.27 -25.22 17.25
C ASN A 177 -0.98 -23.84 16.64
N SER A 178 -2.01 -23.03 16.45
CA SER A 178 -1.87 -21.67 15.90
C SER A 178 -1.42 -20.63 16.92
N ALA A 179 -1.38 -20.96 18.20
CA ALA A 179 -1.25 -20.02 19.31
C ALA A 179 -2.40 -19.00 19.43
N ILE A 180 -3.55 -19.27 18.81
CA ILE A 180 -4.80 -18.50 18.98
C ILE A 180 -5.72 -19.32 19.88
N TYR A 181 -6.17 -18.70 20.97
CA TYR A 181 -6.96 -19.38 21.99
C TYR A 181 -8.16 -18.56 22.44
N CYS A 182 -9.23 -19.23 22.89
CA CYS A 182 -10.24 -18.64 23.73
C CYS A 182 -10.17 -19.32 25.11
N PHE A 183 -10.07 -18.54 26.19
CA PHE A 183 -9.96 -19.03 27.55
C PHE A 183 -11.10 -18.57 28.43
N THR A 184 -11.56 -19.45 29.33
CA THR A 184 -12.31 -19.08 30.54
C THR A 184 -11.31 -18.65 31.61
N LEU A 185 -11.27 -17.34 31.91
CA LEU A 185 -10.23 -16.74 32.75
C LEU A 185 -10.21 -17.27 34.18
N GLU A 186 -11.37 -17.57 34.76
CA GLU A 186 -11.49 -18.15 36.10
C GLU A 186 -10.73 -19.49 36.20
N LYS A 187 -10.76 -20.30 35.14
CA LYS A 187 -10.07 -21.60 35.06
C LYS A 187 -8.61 -21.45 34.66
N LEU A 188 -8.29 -20.45 33.84
CA LEU A 188 -6.94 -20.24 33.35
C LEU A 188 -6.00 -19.74 34.45
N TRP A 189 -6.40 -18.78 35.31
CA TRP A 189 -5.49 -18.19 36.27
C TRP A 189 -4.89 -19.20 37.26
N PRO A 190 -5.66 -20.14 37.86
CA PRO A 190 -5.08 -21.16 38.70
C PRO A 190 -4.23 -22.20 37.96
N ALA A 191 -4.48 -22.44 36.67
CA ALA A 191 -3.65 -23.30 35.85
C ALA A 191 -2.31 -22.64 35.51
N LEU A 192 -2.35 -21.39 35.08
CA LEU A 192 -1.17 -20.60 34.74
C LEU A 192 -0.24 -20.34 35.93
N ALA A 193 -0.79 -20.23 37.14
CA ALA A 193 0.00 -20.08 38.39
C ALA A 193 0.84 -21.34 38.70
N GLN A 194 0.50 -22.51 38.18
CA GLN A 194 1.23 -23.77 38.39
C GLN A 194 2.30 -24.03 37.33
N VAL A 195 2.28 -23.26 36.22
CA VAL A 195 3.28 -23.41 35.15
C VAL A 195 4.65 -22.99 35.66
N LYS A 196 5.65 -23.86 35.45
CA LYS A 196 7.04 -23.62 35.81
C LYS A 196 7.89 -23.50 34.53
N PRO A 197 8.94 -22.67 34.52
CA PRO A 197 9.80 -22.49 33.34
C PRO A 197 10.75 -23.69 33.15
N ASN A 198 10.22 -24.82 32.69
CA ASN A 198 10.96 -26.10 32.55
C ASN A 198 11.56 -26.28 31.14
N ASN A 199 11.59 -25.26 30.29
CA ASN A 199 12.17 -25.33 28.94
C ASN A 199 13.58 -24.71 28.88
N LYS A 200 14.29 -24.94 27.76
CA LYS A 200 15.68 -24.47 27.53
C LYS A 200 15.84 -22.93 27.71
N HIS A 201 14.77 -22.18 27.46
CA HIS A 201 14.77 -20.72 27.51
C HIS A 201 14.35 -20.17 28.88
N ARG A 202 13.92 -21.02 29.80
CA ARG A 202 13.35 -20.65 31.11
C ARG A 202 12.16 -19.69 30.99
N GLU A 203 11.37 -19.86 29.93
CA GLU A 203 10.19 -19.08 29.64
C GLU A 203 8.91 -19.77 30.10
N LEU A 204 7.90 -19.00 30.46
CA LEU A 204 6.55 -19.50 30.75
C LEU A 204 5.76 -19.57 29.45
N TYR A 205 5.46 -20.77 28.99
CA TYR A 205 4.65 -20.97 27.78
C TYR A 205 3.17 -21.09 28.11
N LEU A 206 2.33 -20.48 27.30
CA LEU A 206 0.88 -20.56 27.47
C LEU A 206 0.35 -21.98 27.11
N THR A 207 1.07 -22.73 26.29
CA THR A 207 0.78 -24.15 26.01
C THR A 207 0.91 -25.03 27.24
N ASP A 208 1.77 -24.68 28.21
CA ASP A 208 1.87 -25.41 29.47
C ASP A 208 0.61 -25.23 30.34
N ALA A 209 -0.10 -24.09 30.23
CA ALA A 209 -1.38 -23.88 30.90
C ALA A 209 -2.47 -24.82 30.34
N ILE A 210 -2.43 -25.14 29.03
CA ILE A 210 -3.34 -26.15 28.43
C ILE A 210 -3.13 -27.52 29.05
N ALA A 211 -1.86 -27.94 29.22
CA ALA A 211 -1.55 -29.20 29.90
C ALA A 211 -2.05 -29.20 31.35
N ALA A 212 -1.88 -28.10 32.10
CA ALA A 212 -2.38 -27.96 33.45
C ALA A 212 -3.92 -28.00 33.55
N LEU A 213 -4.64 -27.45 32.57
CA LEU A 213 -6.11 -27.53 32.48
C LEU A 213 -6.54 -28.99 32.26
N ASN A 214 -5.93 -29.68 31.30
CA ASN A 214 -6.21 -31.12 31.05
C ASN A 214 -5.93 -32.00 32.26
N ALA A 215 -4.84 -31.76 33.00
CA ALA A 215 -4.51 -32.49 34.21
C ALA A 215 -5.55 -32.33 35.33
N LYS A 216 -6.29 -31.19 35.34
CA LYS A 216 -7.40 -30.95 36.25
C LYS A 216 -8.73 -31.52 35.77
N GLY A 217 -8.76 -32.17 34.61
CA GLY A 217 -9.99 -32.70 34.00
C GLY A 217 -10.87 -31.65 33.35
N GLU A 218 -10.34 -30.42 33.13
CA GLU A 218 -11.08 -29.36 32.45
C GLU A 218 -11.22 -29.64 30.96
N THR A 219 -12.35 -29.18 30.40
CA THR A 219 -12.61 -29.34 28.96
C THR A 219 -11.73 -28.43 28.11
N VAL A 220 -10.90 -29.02 27.26
CA VAL A 220 -10.09 -28.31 26.27
C VAL A 220 -10.53 -28.75 24.87
N LEU A 221 -10.93 -27.82 24.04
CA LEU A 221 -11.43 -28.06 22.69
C LEU A 221 -10.43 -27.57 21.64
N ALA A 222 -10.53 -28.10 20.43
CA ALA A 222 -9.90 -27.50 19.25
C ALA A 222 -10.92 -27.37 18.12
N GLN A 223 -10.85 -26.20 17.46
CA GLN A 223 -11.59 -25.87 16.26
C GLN A 223 -10.60 -25.68 15.12
N VAL A 224 -10.79 -26.41 14.02
CA VAL A 224 -9.98 -26.25 12.82
C VAL A 224 -10.39 -24.97 12.08
N ALA A 225 -9.42 -24.14 11.71
CA ALA A 225 -9.64 -22.97 10.90
C ALA A 225 -10.17 -23.36 9.50
N PRO A 226 -11.18 -22.67 8.95
CA PRO A 226 -11.72 -22.99 7.63
C PRO A 226 -10.72 -22.75 6.49
N ASP A 227 -9.80 -21.82 6.66
CA ASP A 227 -8.67 -21.54 5.76
C ASP A 227 -7.38 -21.59 6.58
N SER A 228 -6.54 -22.59 6.33
CA SER A 228 -5.29 -22.80 7.07
C SER A 228 -4.33 -21.61 6.98
N ARG A 229 -4.48 -20.75 5.95
CA ARG A 229 -3.68 -19.52 5.82
C ARG A 229 -3.95 -18.51 6.93
N GLU A 230 -5.12 -18.56 7.57
CA GLU A 230 -5.51 -17.62 8.64
C GLU A 230 -4.59 -17.69 9.86
N VAL A 231 -3.94 -18.80 10.07
CA VAL A 231 -3.05 -19.03 11.22
C VAL A 231 -1.56 -18.88 10.90
N LEU A 232 -1.22 -18.47 9.67
CA LEU A 232 0.18 -18.29 9.29
C LEU A 232 0.84 -17.17 10.08
N GLY A 233 1.91 -17.52 10.77
CA GLY A 233 2.77 -16.57 11.49
C GLY A 233 3.81 -15.95 10.56
N CYS A 234 4.03 -14.66 10.68
CA CYS A 234 5.04 -13.92 9.91
C CYS A 234 6.38 -13.90 10.65
N ASN A 235 7.29 -14.82 10.40
CA ASN A 235 8.58 -14.94 11.09
C ASN A 235 9.78 -14.52 10.23
N THR A 236 9.67 -14.67 8.92
CA THR A 236 10.72 -14.38 7.93
C THR A 236 10.24 -13.36 6.91
N ARG A 237 11.15 -12.87 6.04
CA ARG A 237 10.77 -12.02 4.91
C ARG A 237 9.93 -12.76 3.87
N ALA A 238 10.11 -14.06 3.74
CA ALA A 238 9.30 -14.91 2.86
C ALA A 238 7.86 -14.99 3.40
N ASP A 239 7.69 -15.25 4.71
CA ASP A 239 6.36 -15.26 5.33
C ASP A 239 5.67 -13.89 5.18
N LEU A 240 6.42 -12.78 5.33
CA LEU A 240 5.87 -11.44 5.15
C LEU A 240 5.35 -11.22 3.73
N ALA A 241 6.08 -11.70 2.72
CA ALA A 241 5.66 -11.61 1.32
C ALA A 241 4.40 -12.45 1.07
N GLU A 242 4.31 -13.66 1.66
CA GLU A 242 3.14 -14.51 1.54
C GLU A 242 1.91 -13.91 2.24
N VAL A 243 2.09 -13.38 3.44
CA VAL A 243 1.02 -12.67 4.16
C VAL A 243 0.52 -11.44 3.38
N ASP A 244 1.43 -10.65 2.77
CA ASP A 244 1.05 -9.52 1.91
C ASP A 244 0.25 -10.01 0.69
N ARG A 245 0.69 -11.09 0.03
CA ARG A 245 0.01 -11.70 -1.11
C ARG A 245 -1.43 -12.10 -0.77
N VAL A 246 -1.64 -12.75 0.38
CA VAL A 246 -2.98 -13.18 0.82
C VAL A 246 -3.89 -11.99 1.10
N PHE A 247 -3.41 -10.94 1.77
CA PHE A 247 -4.22 -9.73 1.97
C PHE A 247 -4.65 -9.08 0.66
N ARG A 248 -3.71 -8.95 -0.29
CA ARG A 248 -4.00 -8.36 -1.60
C ARG A 248 -4.94 -9.23 -2.42
N GLU A 249 -4.78 -10.54 -2.38
CA GLU A 249 -5.72 -11.49 -3.00
C GLU A 249 -7.13 -11.31 -2.45
N ARG A 250 -7.29 -11.29 -1.11
CA ARG A 250 -8.59 -11.06 -0.46
C ARG A 250 -9.23 -9.74 -0.90
N LYS A 251 -8.42 -8.67 -1.01
CA LYS A 251 -8.92 -7.36 -1.44
C LYS A 251 -9.39 -7.37 -2.89
N ARG A 252 -8.61 -7.99 -3.80
CA ARG A 252 -8.99 -8.13 -5.20
C ARG A 252 -10.28 -8.95 -5.36
N ASN A 253 -10.37 -10.08 -4.66
CA ASN A 253 -11.56 -10.92 -4.69
C ASN A 253 -12.80 -10.15 -4.23
N ALA A 254 -12.71 -9.41 -3.13
CA ALA A 254 -13.82 -8.59 -2.65
C ALA A 254 -14.29 -7.56 -3.68
N LEU A 255 -13.38 -6.89 -4.41
CA LEU A 255 -13.76 -5.96 -5.47
C LEU A 255 -14.39 -6.67 -6.68
N MET A 256 -13.90 -7.87 -7.03
CA MET A 256 -14.50 -8.67 -8.10
C MET A 256 -15.91 -9.16 -7.73
N ASP A 257 -16.12 -9.54 -6.47
CA ASP A 257 -17.44 -9.89 -5.92
C ASP A 257 -18.41 -8.69 -5.95
N ASP A 258 -17.88 -7.46 -5.83
CA ASP A 258 -18.61 -6.20 -5.95
C ASP A 258 -18.81 -5.73 -7.41
N GLY A 259 -18.49 -6.57 -8.43
CA GLY A 259 -18.74 -6.29 -9.84
C GLY A 259 -17.61 -5.57 -10.58
N VAL A 260 -16.40 -5.50 -10.02
CA VAL A 260 -15.22 -4.93 -10.67
C VAL A 260 -14.49 -5.98 -11.51
N THR A 261 -14.18 -5.69 -12.76
CA THR A 261 -13.35 -6.56 -13.60
C THR A 261 -11.87 -6.26 -13.38
N ILE A 262 -11.11 -7.24 -12.87
CA ILE A 262 -9.65 -7.12 -12.70
C ILE A 262 -8.96 -8.11 -13.64
N GLN A 263 -8.20 -7.60 -14.61
CA GLN A 263 -7.45 -8.42 -15.56
C GLN A 263 -6.09 -8.80 -14.97
N LEU A 264 -5.69 -10.09 -15.07
CA LEU A 264 -4.48 -10.65 -14.46
C LEU A 264 -4.31 -10.17 -13.00
N PRO A 265 -5.24 -10.55 -12.10
CA PRO A 265 -5.37 -9.97 -10.76
C PRO A 265 -4.08 -10.01 -9.95
N GLU A 266 -3.25 -11.03 -10.15
CA GLU A 266 -1.98 -11.21 -9.44
C GLU A 266 -0.98 -10.09 -9.71
N THR A 267 -1.12 -9.35 -10.81
CA THR A 267 -0.25 -8.22 -11.17
C THR A 267 -0.74 -6.88 -10.62
N VAL A 268 -1.97 -6.83 -10.11
CA VAL A 268 -2.61 -5.58 -9.64
C VAL A 268 -2.43 -5.42 -8.15
N LEU A 269 -1.95 -4.25 -7.73
CA LEU A 269 -1.70 -3.90 -6.33
C LEU A 269 -2.81 -2.98 -5.82
N ILE A 270 -3.55 -3.42 -4.80
CA ILE A 270 -4.67 -2.66 -4.23
C ILE A 270 -4.55 -2.57 -2.73
N ASP A 271 -4.61 -1.36 -2.19
CA ASP A 271 -4.60 -1.12 -0.75
C ASP A 271 -5.99 -1.35 -0.10
N PRO A 272 -6.05 -1.64 1.20
CA PRO A 272 -7.29 -2.06 1.88
C PRO A 272 -8.45 -1.06 1.77
N GLU A 273 -8.15 0.23 1.79
CA GLU A 273 -9.16 1.30 1.83
C GLU A 273 -9.63 1.76 0.45
N VAL A 274 -9.08 1.19 -0.61
CA VAL A 274 -9.49 1.46 -1.98
C VAL A 274 -10.91 0.95 -2.22
N THR A 275 -11.72 1.75 -2.92
CA THR A 275 -13.05 1.33 -3.40
C THR A 275 -13.17 1.57 -4.89
N ALA A 276 -13.93 0.72 -5.58
CA ALA A 276 -14.28 0.89 -6.99
C ALA A 276 -15.74 0.49 -7.19
N GLY A 277 -16.44 1.23 -8.06
CA GLY A 277 -17.83 0.96 -8.42
C GLY A 277 -17.94 -0.16 -9.46
N GLU A 278 -19.17 -0.67 -9.63
CA GLU A 278 -19.52 -1.73 -10.57
C GLU A 278 -19.10 -1.41 -12.02
N ASP A 279 -18.87 -2.44 -12.81
CA ASP A 279 -18.45 -2.36 -14.21
C ASP A 279 -17.14 -1.59 -14.45
N THR A 280 -16.38 -1.27 -13.40
CA THR A 280 -15.04 -0.71 -13.53
C THR A 280 -14.06 -1.79 -13.95
N ILE A 281 -13.21 -1.45 -14.94
CA ILE A 281 -12.18 -2.35 -15.49
C ILE A 281 -10.80 -1.88 -14.99
N ILE A 282 -10.05 -2.78 -14.37
CA ILE A 282 -8.69 -2.56 -13.92
C ILE A 282 -7.76 -3.49 -14.72
N GLU A 283 -6.89 -2.89 -15.53
CA GLU A 283 -5.92 -3.60 -16.37
C GLU A 283 -4.68 -4.05 -15.58
N PRO A 284 -3.82 -4.91 -16.15
CA PRO A 284 -2.63 -5.45 -15.47
C PRO A 284 -1.65 -4.37 -15.00
N SER A 285 -0.92 -4.67 -13.93
CA SER A 285 0.14 -3.82 -13.36
C SER A 285 -0.34 -2.45 -12.83
N VAL A 286 -1.63 -2.26 -12.66
CA VAL A 286 -2.20 -1.08 -12.02
C VAL A 286 -1.93 -1.12 -10.51
N GLN A 287 -1.61 0.05 -9.92
CA GLN A 287 -1.46 0.23 -8.49
C GLN A 287 -2.49 1.23 -7.97
N LEU A 288 -3.35 0.78 -7.07
CA LEU A 288 -4.36 1.59 -6.39
C LEU A 288 -3.99 1.68 -4.90
N LEU A 289 -3.53 2.86 -4.49
CA LEU A 289 -2.87 3.04 -3.20
C LEU A 289 -3.64 4.01 -2.29
N GLY A 290 -3.41 3.86 -0.98
CA GLY A 290 -3.99 4.71 0.04
C GLY A 290 -5.51 4.63 0.10
N LYS A 291 -6.17 5.78 0.07
CA LYS A 291 -7.64 5.92 0.15
C LYS A 291 -8.27 6.22 -1.22
N THR A 292 -7.71 5.69 -2.29
CA THR A 292 -8.21 5.91 -3.65
C THR A 292 -9.66 5.40 -3.78
N LYS A 293 -10.52 6.24 -4.36
CA LYS A 293 -11.93 5.93 -4.62
C LYS A 293 -12.20 6.07 -6.12
N ILE A 294 -12.80 5.08 -6.72
CA ILE A 294 -13.13 5.02 -8.14
C ILE A 294 -14.62 4.81 -8.27
N GLY A 295 -15.27 5.60 -9.12
CA GLY A 295 -16.69 5.48 -9.44
C GLY A 295 -17.00 4.23 -10.27
N ALA A 296 -18.21 4.16 -10.82
CA ALA A 296 -18.68 3.08 -11.66
C ALA A 296 -18.24 3.25 -13.13
N ARG A 297 -18.16 2.15 -13.89
CA ARG A 297 -17.88 2.13 -15.33
C ARG A 297 -16.58 2.84 -15.73
N CYS A 298 -15.62 2.89 -14.83
CA CYS A 298 -14.28 3.45 -15.09
C CYS A 298 -13.39 2.45 -15.81
N THR A 299 -12.37 2.96 -16.51
CA THR A 299 -11.32 2.12 -17.10
C THR A 299 -9.96 2.63 -16.62
N ILE A 300 -9.25 1.79 -15.86
CA ILE A 300 -7.90 2.09 -15.38
C ILE A 300 -6.91 1.22 -16.12
N ARG A 301 -6.19 1.82 -17.04
CA ARG A 301 -5.32 1.09 -17.96
C ARG A 301 -3.94 0.80 -17.38
N THR A 302 -3.29 -0.16 -18.01
CA THR A 302 -2.06 -0.81 -17.55
C THR A 302 -0.97 0.15 -17.07
N GLY A 303 -0.26 -0.24 -16.01
CA GLY A 303 0.89 0.49 -15.45
C GLY A 303 0.57 1.82 -14.78
N SER A 304 -0.70 2.17 -14.64
CA SER A 304 -1.10 3.42 -13.96
C SER A 304 -1.02 3.29 -12.45
N VAL A 305 -0.61 4.38 -11.77
CA VAL A 305 -0.47 4.46 -10.31
C VAL A 305 -1.36 5.58 -9.77
N LEU A 306 -2.34 5.22 -8.95
CA LEU A 306 -3.27 6.15 -8.32
C LEU A 306 -3.09 6.11 -6.80
N THR A 307 -2.79 7.25 -6.18
CA THR A 307 -2.60 7.35 -4.72
C THR A 307 -3.51 8.43 -4.16
N ASP A 308 -4.40 8.06 -3.22
CA ASP A 308 -5.36 8.98 -2.58
C ASP A 308 -6.17 9.80 -3.61
N ALA A 309 -6.49 9.19 -4.75
CA ALA A 309 -7.23 9.81 -5.84
C ALA A 309 -8.73 9.57 -5.69
N ILE A 310 -9.54 10.52 -6.15
CA ILE A 310 -11.00 10.40 -6.18
C ILE A 310 -11.46 10.55 -7.63
N LEU A 311 -12.03 9.50 -8.19
CA LEU A 311 -12.56 9.45 -9.54
C LEU A 311 -14.09 9.32 -9.48
N GLY A 312 -14.79 10.14 -10.27
CA GLY A 312 -16.21 9.99 -10.55
C GLY A 312 -16.50 8.80 -11.47
N ASP A 313 -17.68 8.79 -12.07
CA ASP A 313 -18.11 7.73 -12.98
C ASP A 313 -17.56 7.92 -14.41
N GLU A 314 -17.40 6.81 -15.12
CA GLU A 314 -16.99 6.80 -16.54
C GLU A 314 -15.61 7.46 -16.80
N VAL A 315 -14.76 7.51 -15.80
CA VAL A 315 -13.40 8.06 -15.95
C VAL A 315 -12.50 7.05 -16.66
N THR A 316 -11.72 7.55 -17.64
CA THR A 316 -10.68 6.77 -18.30
C THR A 316 -9.30 7.26 -17.91
N VAL A 317 -8.51 6.38 -17.33
CA VAL A 317 -7.09 6.59 -17.07
C VAL A 317 -6.30 5.76 -18.10
N GLU A 318 -5.73 6.39 -19.09
CA GLU A 318 -4.93 5.77 -20.14
C GLU A 318 -3.60 5.21 -19.56
N PRO A 319 -2.86 4.35 -20.28
CA PRO A 319 -1.70 3.66 -19.74
C PRO A 319 -0.63 4.59 -19.12
N HIS A 320 0.02 4.08 -18.07
CA HIS A 320 1.20 4.70 -17.44
C HIS A 320 0.97 6.11 -16.90
N CYS A 321 -0.24 6.40 -16.41
CA CYS A 321 -0.52 7.65 -15.71
C CYS A 321 -0.15 7.56 -14.24
N VAL A 322 0.29 8.70 -13.67
CA VAL A 322 0.55 8.83 -12.23
C VAL A 322 -0.35 9.91 -11.65
N VAL A 323 -1.24 9.52 -10.75
CA VAL A 323 -2.23 10.42 -10.13
C VAL A 323 -2.07 10.40 -8.62
N ALA A 324 -1.80 11.55 -8.02
CA ALA A 324 -1.67 11.67 -6.58
C ALA A 324 -2.60 12.75 -6.03
N ARG A 325 -3.38 12.41 -4.98
CA ARG A 325 -4.26 13.33 -4.23
C ARG A 325 -4.98 14.33 -5.14
N SER A 326 -5.65 13.81 -6.16
CA SER A 326 -6.36 14.60 -7.16
C SER A 326 -7.79 14.10 -7.33
N ARG A 327 -8.68 15.01 -7.71
CA ARG A 327 -10.09 14.71 -7.97
C ARG A 327 -10.37 14.83 -9.48
N LEU A 328 -10.96 13.80 -10.04
CA LEU A 328 -11.43 13.70 -11.41
C LEU A 328 -12.96 13.51 -11.36
N ASP A 329 -13.71 14.48 -11.84
CA ASP A 329 -15.17 14.35 -11.95
C ASP A 329 -15.52 13.43 -13.13
N ASP A 330 -16.82 13.17 -13.37
CA ASP A 330 -17.28 12.17 -14.34
C ASP A 330 -16.77 12.39 -15.77
N ARG A 331 -16.57 11.32 -16.51
CA ARG A 331 -16.17 11.30 -17.92
C ARG A 331 -14.85 12.01 -18.23
N VAL A 332 -14.01 12.20 -17.23
CA VAL A 332 -12.65 12.71 -17.43
C VAL A 332 -11.79 11.64 -18.11
N ILE A 333 -10.95 12.07 -19.05
CA ILE A 333 -9.96 11.20 -19.71
C ILE A 333 -8.58 11.76 -19.45
N ILE A 334 -7.66 10.95 -18.95
CA ILE A 334 -6.27 11.35 -18.74
C ILE A 334 -5.30 10.36 -19.40
N GLY A 335 -4.20 10.87 -19.93
CA GLY A 335 -3.08 10.09 -20.45
C GLY A 335 -3.08 9.90 -21.97
N PRO A 336 -2.24 8.96 -22.46
CA PRO A 336 -1.27 8.18 -21.66
C PRO A 336 -0.12 9.03 -21.11
N PHE A 337 0.64 8.50 -20.14
CA PHE A 337 1.79 9.17 -19.54
C PHE A 337 1.50 10.56 -18.96
N ALA A 338 0.28 10.80 -18.47
CA ALA A 338 -0.06 12.02 -17.77
C ALA A 338 0.38 11.94 -16.29
N ARG A 339 0.84 13.07 -15.74
CA ARG A 339 1.22 13.18 -14.34
C ARG A 339 0.38 14.22 -13.61
N LEU A 340 -0.47 13.78 -12.72
CA LEU A 340 -1.23 14.63 -11.82
C LEU A 340 -0.56 14.63 -10.45
N ARG A 341 0.16 15.73 -10.16
CA ARG A 341 0.72 15.96 -8.82
C ARG A 341 -0.41 16.32 -7.85
N PRO A 342 -0.17 16.41 -6.53
CA PRO A 342 -1.24 16.72 -5.59
C PRO A 342 -2.05 17.97 -5.88
N ASP A 343 -3.32 17.93 -5.41
CA ASP A 343 -4.25 19.03 -5.30
C ASP A 343 -4.79 19.55 -6.65
N ASN A 344 -5.03 18.62 -7.61
CA ASN A 344 -5.74 18.97 -8.86
C ASN A 344 -7.23 18.63 -8.76
N HIS A 345 -8.05 19.40 -9.49
CA HIS A 345 -9.44 19.10 -9.72
C HIS A 345 -9.77 19.22 -11.21
N LEU A 346 -10.08 18.12 -11.84
CA LEU A 346 -10.51 18.03 -13.23
C LEU A 346 -12.03 17.90 -13.24
N LYS A 347 -12.70 18.87 -13.87
CA LYS A 347 -14.15 18.89 -13.99
C LYS A 347 -14.63 17.94 -15.09
N ALA A 348 -15.94 17.63 -15.07
CA ALA A 348 -16.54 16.64 -15.93
C ALA A 348 -16.14 16.80 -17.41
N GLY A 349 -15.80 15.69 -18.06
CA GLY A 349 -15.43 15.63 -19.47
C GLY A 349 -14.13 16.35 -19.84
N ALA A 350 -13.32 16.82 -18.86
CA ALA A 350 -11.99 17.38 -19.14
C ALA A 350 -11.06 16.29 -19.72
N ARG A 351 -10.17 16.68 -20.62
CA ARG A 351 -9.23 15.78 -21.28
C ARG A 351 -7.79 16.26 -21.10
N ILE A 352 -6.97 15.40 -20.52
CA ILE A 352 -5.55 15.64 -20.28
C ILE A 352 -4.77 14.56 -21.04
N GLY A 353 -4.00 14.95 -22.03
CA GLY A 353 -3.32 14.01 -22.92
C GLY A 353 -1.91 13.64 -22.46
N ASN A 354 -1.12 13.13 -23.40
CA ASN A 354 0.18 12.56 -23.13
C ASN A 354 1.22 13.61 -22.72
N PHE A 355 2.06 13.23 -21.74
CA PHE A 355 3.13 14.06 -21.18
C PHE A 355 2.66 15.42 -20.67
N VAL A 356 1.42 15.49 -20.20
CA VAL A 356 0.91 16.67 -19.50
C VAL A 356 1.11 16.50 -18.00
N GLU A 357 1.75 17.49 -17.38
CA GLU A 357 1.89 17.54 -15.92
C GLU A 357 0.99 18.63 -15.35
N LEU A 358 0.16 18.26 -14.35
CA LEU A 358 -0.67 19.17 -13.58
C LEU A 358 -0.20 19.22 -12.13
N LYS A 359 -0.25 20.42 -11.53
CA LYS A 359 0.05 20.62 -10.11
C LYS A 359 -0.83 21.73 -9.54
N LYS A 360 -1.60 21.40 -8.48
CA LYS A 360 -2.45 22.36 -7.77
C LYS A 360 -3.28 23.21 -8.74
N SER A 361 -3.96 22.53 -9.67
CA SER A 361 -4.67 23.19 -10.78
C SER A 361 -6.11 22.72 -10.87
N THR A 362 -6.98 23.62 -11.31
CA THR A 362 -8.37 23.33 -11.65
C THR A 362 -8.56 23.42 -13.15
N ILE A 363 -9.04 22.33 -13.76
CA ILE A 363 -9.35 22.25 -15.19
C ILE A 363 -10.87 22.21 -15.36
N GLY A 364 -11.41 23.19 -16.04
CA GLY A 364 -12.86 23.35 -16.25
C GLY A 364 -13.47 22.29 -17.14
N GLU A 365 -14.80 22.18 -17.08
CA GLU A 365 -15.60 21.23 -17.82
C GLU A 365 -15.29 21.25 -19.33
N GLY A 366 -15.08 20.09 -19.93
CA GLY A 366 -14.83 19.92 -21.37
C GLY A 366 -13.55 20.56 -21.89
N THR A 367 -12.69 21.08 -21.01
CA THR A 367 -11.40 21.69 -21.38
C THR A 367 -10.39 20.60 -21.77
N LYS A 368 -9.52 20.92 -22.73
CA LYS A 368 -8.55 20.00 -23.31
C LYS A 368 -7.13 20.55 -23.18
N ALA A 369 -6.22 19.71 -22.67
CA ALA A 369 -4.77 19.92 -22.70
C ALA A 369 -4.13 18.60 -23.14
N MET A 370 -3.90 18.43 -24.44
CA MET A 370 -3.69 17.09 -24.99
C MET A 370 -2.23 16.67 -25.13
N HIS A 371 -1.29 17.62 -25.06
CA HIS A 371 0.12 17.32 -25.38
C HIS A 371 1.11 18.17 -24.58
N LEU A 372 2.15 17.53 -24.02
CA LEU A 372 3.43 18.14 -23.63
C LEU A 372 3.29 19.51 -22.91
N SER A 373 2.44 19.61 -21.90
CA SER A 373 2.17 20.88 -21.21
C SER A 373 2.44 20.78 -19.73
N TYR A 374 2.87 21.89 -19.12
CA TYR A 374 2.93 22.03 -17.66
C TYR A 374 1.94 23.09 -17.20
N LEU A 375 0.95 22.71 -16.41
CA LEU A 375 -0.02 23.61 -15.82
C LEU A 375 0.10 23.51 -14.29
N GLY A 376 0.81 24.47 -13.71
CA GLY A 376 1.02 24.59 -12.26
C GLY A 376 0.34 25.83 -11.69
N ASP A 377 -0.30 25.69 -10.52
CA ASP A 377 -1.03 26.76 -9.82
C ASP A 377 -2.04 27.49 -10.77
N ALA A 378 -2.71 26.72 -11.66
CA ALA A 378 -3.54 27.26 -12.74
C ALA A 378 -5.04 27.02 -12.50
N LYS A 379 -5.86 28.01 -12.88
CA LYS A 379 -7.30 27.87 -13.01
C LYS A 379 -7.68 28.05 -14.48
N VAL A 380 -8.17 26.99 -15.10
CA VAL A 380 -8.61 26.98 -16.50
C VAL A 380 -10.12 26.82 -16.53
N GLY A 381 -10.80 27.73 -17.23
CA GLY A 381 -12.25 27.72 -17.40
C GLY A 381 -12.75 26.55 -18.28
N THR A 382 -14.05 26.62 -18.61
CA THR A 382 -14.74 25.55 -19.37
C THR A 382 -14.45 25.65 -20.86
N LYS A 383 -14.44 24.48 -21.55
CA LYS A 383 -14.34 24.34 -23.01
C LYS A 383 -13.16 25.09 -23.63
N SER A 384 -12.09 25.29 -22.87
CA SER A 384 -10.85 25.92 -23.34
C SER A 384 -9.91 24.85 -23.95
N ASN A 385 -9.04 25.29 -24.86
CA ASN A 385 -8.04 24.42 -25.48
C ASN A 385 -6.64 24.93 -25.15
N ILE A 386 -5.84 24.08 -24.55
CA ILE A 386 -4.44 24.36 -24.23
C ILE A 386 -3.57 23.70 -25.29
N GLY A 387 -2.84 24.50 -26.04
CA GLY A 387 -1.94 24.03 -27.11
C GLY A 387 -0.72 23.25 -26.55
N ALA A 388 -0.16 22.41 -27.39
CA ALA A 388 1.04 21.65 -27.06
C ALA A 388 2.21 22.56 -26.67
N GLY A 389 3.02 22.17 -25.69
CA GLY A 389 4.16 22.98 -25.23
C GLY A 389 3.79 24.17 -24.36
N THR A 390 2.53 24.30 -23.94
CA THR A 390 2.11 25.40 -23.04
C THR A 390 2.70 25.18 -21.64
N ILE A 391 3.31 26.24 -21.10
CA ILE A 391 3.90 26.26 -19.75
C ILE A 391 3.34 27.44 -18.96
N THR A 392 2.80 27.19 -17.76
CA THR A 392 2.59 28.23 -16.77
C THR A 392 3.90 28.47 -16.02
N CYS A 393 4.55 29.61 -16.24
CA CYS A 393 5.76 30.01 -15.54
C CYS A 393 5.38 30.55 -14.16
N ASN A 394 5.02 29.65 -13.25
CA ASN A 394 4.38 29.97 -11.97
C ASN A 394 5.35 30.24 -10.80
N TYR A 395 6.67 30.22 -11.04
CA TYR A 395 7.69 30.39 -10.01
C TYR A 395 8.77 31.39 -10.44
N ASP A 396 9.01 32.40 -9.61
CA ASP A 396 9.96 33.49 -9.86
C ASP A 396 11.34 33.27 -9.22
N GLY A 397 11.55 32.10 -8.60
CA GLY A 397 12.74 31.80 -7.80
C GLY A 397 12.50 31.88 -6.29
N PHE A 398 11.47 32.60 -5.84
CA PHE A 398 11.12 32.81 -4.43
C PHE A 398 9.66 32.43 -4.13
N HIS A 399 8.71 32.86 -4.96
CA HIS A 399 7.28 32.71 -4.76
C HIS A 399 6.59 32.05 -5.95
N LYS A 400 5.41 31.51 -5.70
CA LYS A 400 4.54 30.94 -6.74
C LYS A 400 3.34 31.82 -6.95
N TYR A 401 3.00 32.05 -8.22
CA TYR A 401 1.90 32.89 -8.65
C TYR A 401 0.89 32.11 -9.48
N PRO A 402 -0.39 32.46 -9.39
CA PRO A 402 -1.44 31.79 -10.14
C PRO A 402 -1.53 32.29 -11.60
N THR A 403 -1.89 31.35 -12.48
CA THR A 403 -2.35 31.65 -13.84
C THR A 403 -3.84 31.43 -13.93
N SER A 404 -4.59 32.43 -14.45
CA SER A 404 -6.03 32.29 -14.70
C SER A 404 -6.32 32.32 -16.20
N ILE A 405 -6.95 31.28 -16.71
CA ILE A 405 -7.41 31.16 -18.10
C ILE A 405 -8.95 31.06 -18.07
N GLY A 406 -9.62 31.89 -18.80
CA GLY A 406 -11.08 31.97 -18.86
C GLY A 406 -11.73 30.79 -19.59
N ASN A 407 -13.02 30.96 -19.91
CA ASN A 407 -13.83 30.00 -20.64
C ASN A 407 -13.63 30.15 -22.15
N LYS A 408 -13.70 29.04 -22.90
CA LYS A 408 -13.61 29.00 -24.37
C LYS A 408 -12.34 29.70 -24.93
N VAL A 409 -11.27 29.70 -24.14
CA VAL A 409 -9.98 30.27 -24.53
C VAL A 409 -9.23 29.28 -25.43
N PHE A 410 -8.54 29.82 -26.44
CA PHE A 410 -7.60 29.05 -27.25
C PHE A 410 -6.17 29.50 -26.97
N ILE A 411 -5.37 28.64 -26.37
CA ILE A 411 -3.94 28.86 -26.22
C ILE A 411 -3.22 28.16 -27.37
N GLY A 412 -2.47 28.91 -28.17
CA GLY A 412 -1.63 28.39 -29.24
C GLY A 412 -0.48 27.57 -28.71
N SER A 413 0.05 26.66 -29.53
CA SER A 413 1.16 25.81 -29.15
C SER A 413 2.42 26.61 -28.79
N ASP A 414 3.26 26.05 -27.93
CA ASP A 414 4.54 26.61 -27.52
C ASP A 414 4.42 28.00 -26.85
N THR A 415 3.41 28.13 -25.99
CA THR A 415 3.09 29.36 -25.26
C THR A 415 3.65 29.30 -23.83
N ALA A 416 4.39 30.34 -23.42
CA ALA A 416 4.78 30.59 -22.04
C ALA A 416 3.84 31.64 -21.41
N LEU A 417 3.15 31.27 -20.31
CA LEU A 417 2.31 32.16 -19.51
C LEU A 417 3.07 32.55 -18.25
N VAL A 418 3.60 33.79 -18.21
CA VAL A 418 4.41 34.24 -17.06
C VAL A 418 3.47 34.77 -15.97
N ALA A 419 3.35 34.00 -14.91
CA ALA A 419 2.46 34.33 -13.79
C ALA A 419 3.04 35.45 -12.90
N PRO A 420 2.16 36.31 -12.31
CA PRO A 420 0.70 36.21 -12.36
C PRO A 420 0.15 36.76 -13.68
N VAL A 421 -0.69 36.01 -14.36
CA VAL A 421 -1.30 36.42 -15.63
C VAL A 421 -2.75 35.93 -15.77
N ARG A 422 -3.59 36.74 -16.38
CA ARG A 422 -4.99 36.43 -16.68
C ARG A 422 -5.25 36.49 -18.19
N VAL A 423 -5.85 35.42 -18.72
CA VAL A 423 -6.38 35.36 -20.08
C VAL A 423 -7.90 35.34 -19.99
N GLY A 424 -8.55 36.36 -20.55
CA GLY A 424 -10.01 36.54 -20.48
C GLY A 424 -10.78 35.50 -21.30
N ASP A 425 -12.10 35.43 -21.07
CA ASP A 425 -13.00 34.51 -21.77
C ASP A 425 -12.94 34.72 -23.28
N GLY A 426 -13.01 33.67 -24.08
CA GLY A 426 -13.01 33.74 -25.54
C GLY A 426 -11.68 34.18 -26.17
N ALA A 427 -10.68 34.55 -25.39
CA ALA A 427 -9.42 35.06 -25.91
C ALA A 427 -8.61 34.00 -26.66
N TYR A 428 -7.76 34.44 -27.58
CA TYR A 428 -6.82 33.66 -28.34
C TYR A 428 -5.38 34.05 -28.01
N ILE A 429 -4.50 33.09 -27.83
CA ILE A 429 -3.06 33.32 -27.73
C ILE A 429 -2.39 32.72 -28.98
N ALA A 430 -1.63 33.57 -29.68
CA ALA A 430 -0.88 33.12 -30.87
C ALA A 430 0.24 32.15 -30.47
N ALA A 431 0.41 31.09 -31.25
CA ALA A 431 1.46 30.10 -31.02
C ALA A 431 2.87 30.73 -30.92
N GLY A 432 3.74 30.18 -30.05
CA GLY A 432 5.09 30.69 -29.83
C GLY A 432 5.16 32.01 -29.06
N SER A 433 4.13 32.35 -28.29
CA SER A 433 4.06 33.61 -27.54
C SER A 433 4.51 33.46 -26.08
N THR A 434 5.24 34.48 -25.58
CA THR A 434 5.52 34.64 -24.15
C THR A 434 4.64 35.74 -23.58
N ILE A 435 3.58 35.37 -22.87
CA ILE A 435 2.56 36.30 -22.36
C ILE A 435 2.95 36.74 -20.94
N THR A 436 3.20 38.04 -20.77
CA THR A 436 3.61 38.65 -19.50
C THR A 436 2.56 39.62 -18.94
N GLU A 437 1.55 40.00 -19.75
CA GLU A 437 0.48 40.91 -19.39
C GLU A 437 -0.88 40.23 -19.59
N ASN A 438 -1.90 40.73 -18.89
CA ASN A 438 -3.25 40.21 -19.01
C ASN A 438 -3.81 40.39 -20.42
N VAL A 439 -4.50 39.39 -20.95
CA VAL A 439 -5.18 39.43 -22.24
C VAL A 439 -6.68 39.61 -21.97
N PRO A 440 -7.33 40.67 -22.51
CA PRO A 440 -8.76 40.89 -22.31
C PRO A 440 -9.62 39.80 -22.95
N ALA A 441 -10.89 39.72 -22.53
CA ALA A 441 -11.86 38.81 -23.16
C ALA A 441 -11.95 39.09 -24.67
N ASP A 442 -12.12 38.01 -25.45
CA ASP A 442 -12.19 38.02 -26.92
C ASP A 442 -10.97 38.69 -27.59
N GLY A 443 -9.91 38.92 -26.85
CA GLY A 443 -8.67 39.51 -27.34
C GLY A 443 -7.72 38.50 -27.97
N LEU A 444 -6.78 38.96 -28.80
CA LEU A 444 -5.69 38.18 -29.35
C LEU A 444 -4.35 38.65 -28.74
N GLY A 445 -3.75 37.78 -27.91
CA GLY A 445 -2.41 37.97 -27.35
C GLY A 445 -1.33 37.45 -28.32
N ILE A 446 -0.40 38.33 -28.75
CA ILE A 446 0.74 37.97 -29.60
C ILE A 446 2.01 38.55 -28.98
N ALA A 447 2.96 37.69 -28.59
CA ALA A 447 4.25 38.13 -28.05
C ALA A 447 5.36 37.22 -28.59
N ARG A 448 5.69 37.42 -29.87
CA ARG A 448 6.75 36.68 -30.59
C ARG A 448 7.43 37.55 -31.64
N GLY A 449 8.68 37.25 -32.00
CA GLY A 449 9.41 37.97 -33.04
C GLY A 449 8.79 37.80 -34.43
N ARG A 450 8.98 38.80 -35.31
CA ARG A 450 8.62 38.67 -36.73
C ARG A 450 9.53 37.66 -37.42
N GLN A 451 8.96 36.80 -38.22
CA GLN A 451 9.71 35.84 -39.03
C GLN A 451 10.54 36.57 -40.10
N VAL A 452 11.83 36.19 -40.18
CA VAL A 452 12.73 36.65 -41.24
C VAL A 452 13.23 35.43 -42.02
N ASN A 453 12.97 35.41 -43.33
CA ASN A 453 13.48 34.37 -44.20
C ASN A 453 14.80 34.83 -44.84
N LYS A 454 15.82 33.99 -44.82
CA LYS A 454 17.13 34.23 -45.47
C LYS A 454 17.31 33.21 -46.63
N PRO A 455 16.89 33.53 -47.84
CA PRO A 455 17.01 32.62 -48.98
C PRO A 455 18.48 32.20 -49.22
N GLY A 456 18.66 30.92 -49.54
CA GLY A 456 19.98 30.39 -49.82
C GLY A 456 20.93 30.15 -48.63
N TRP A 457 20.56 30.55 -47.41
CA TRP A 457 21.40 30.43 -46.22
C TRP A 457 21.86 28.99 -45.97
N ALA A 458 20.95 28.01 -46.02
CA ALA A 458 21.28 26.62 -45.77
C ALA A 458 22.22 26.01 -46.83
N ALA A 459 22.06 26.43 -48.12
CA ALA A 459 22.95 26.02 -49.17
C ALA A 459 24.36 26.58 -49.01
N LYS A 460 24.43 27.86 -48.63
CA LYS A 460 25.71 28.53 -48.29
C LYS A 460 26.40 27.81 -47.11
N LYS A 461 25.68 27.56 -46.04
CA LYS A 461 26.22 26.90 -44.84
C LYS A 461 26.73 25.46 -45.12
N ARG A 462 26.01 24.67 -45.91
CA ARG A 462 26.51 23.36 -46.35
C ARG A 462 27.79 23.43 -47.16
N ARG A 463 27.92 24.42 -48.08
CA ARG A 463 29.16 24.60 -48.83
C ARG A 463 30.35 24.98 -47.97
N GLU A 464 30.16 25.85 -46.95
CA GLU A 464 31.20 26.24 -45.98
C GLU A 464 31.69 25.00 -45.20
N LEU A 465 30.79 24.19 -44.63
CA LEU A 465 31.12 23.01 -43.86
C LEU A 465 31.83 21.93 -44.70
N THR A 466 31.35 21.66 -45.93
CA THR A 466 32.03 20.72 -46.84
C THR A 466 33.39 21.23 -47.36
N ALA A 467 33.60 22.53 -47.36
CA ALA A 467 34.93 23.09 -47.69
C ALA A 467 35.94 22.96 -46.53
N GLU A 468 35.46 23.06 -45.29
CA GLU A 468 36.28 22.81 -44.07
C GLU A 468 36.66 21.34 -43.89
N GLU A 469 35.84 20.41 -44.35
CA GLU A 469 36.11 18.95 -44.31
C GLU A 469 37.11 18.47 -45.36
N LYS A 470 37.47 19.30 -46.37
CA LYS A 470 38.54 18.90 -47.31
C LYS A 470 39.89 18.85 -46.59
N PRO A 471 40.53 17.69 -46.49
CA PRO A 471 41.78 17.56 -45.76
C PRO A 471 42.81 18.54 -46.36
N LYS A 472 43.41 19.40 -45.54
CA LYS A 472 44.60 20.18 -45.90
C LYS A 472 45.61 19.18 -46.45
N LYS A 473 45.83 19.20 -47.79
CA LYS A 473 46.85 18.38 -48.44
C LYS A 473 48.17 18.61 -47.70
N SER A 474 48.63 17.60 -47.00
CA SER A 474 49.82 17.65 -46.22
C SER A 474 51.00 18.05 -47.12
N SER A 475 51.65 19.16 -46.79
CA SER A 475 52.93 19.59 -47.30
C SER A 475 54.11 18.65 -46.91
N ARG A 476 53.88 17.34 -47.01
CA ARG A 476 54.91 16.31 -46.75
C ARG A 476 55.57 15.80 -48.06
N ARG A 477 55.96 16.73 -48.92
CA ARG A 477 56.73 16.37 -50.10
C ARG A 477 57.91 17.34 -50.38
N ARG A 478 58.72 17.64 -49.36
CA ARG A 478 60.02 18.29 -49.57
C ARG A 478 60.98 18.00 -48.38
N ASN A 479 61.39 16.77 -48.19
CA ASN A 479 62.65 16.49 -47.43
C ASN A 479 63.06 15.02 -47.59
N ARG A 480 63.10 14.56 -48.88
CA ARG A 480 63.62 13.24 -49.20
C ARG A 480 64.76 13.31 -50.27
N LYS A 481 65.54 14.42 -50.33
CA LYS A 481 66.64 14.54 -51.22
C LYS A 481 67.94 15.13 -50.59
N ALA A 482 68.19 14.88 -49.31
CA ALA A 482 69.41 15.29 -48.67
C ALA A 482 69.89 14.27 -47.62
N ARG A 483 70.11 13.02 -48.04
CA ARG A 483 70.91 12.03 -47.30
C ARG A 483 71.30 10.89 -48.24
N ARG A 484 72.10 11.22 -49.25
CA ARG A 484 72.97 10.26 -49.93
C ARG A 484 74.28 11.00 -50.22
N GLY A 485 75.33 10.72 -49.49
CA GLY A 485 76.62 11.19 -49.67
C GLY A 485 77.41 11.35 -48.36
N THR A 486 77.91 10.27 -47.89
CA THR A 486 79.37 10.15 -47.52
C THR A 486 79.54 8.88 -46.69
N LYS A 487 79.88 7.85 -47.41
CA LYS A 487 80.68 6.76 -46.83
C LYS A 487 82.15 7.11 -47.22
N LYS A 488 83.08 7.19 -46.27
CA LYS A 488 84.40 6.55 -46.36
C LYS A 488 85.29 6.92 -45.15
N HIS A 489 85.93 5.86 -44.63
CA HIS A 489 87.09 5.75 -43.78
C HIS A 489 86.96 6.21 -42.33
N ARG A 490 87.11 5.38 -41.33
CA ARG A 490 88.05 4.31 -40.95
C ARG A 490 87.36 3.37 -39.98
#